data_0599af421c9bfd23fff2a94c91ee5fa7
#
_entry.id   0599af421c9bfd23fff2a94c91ee5fa7
#
_cell.length_a   1.000
_cell.length_b   1.000
_cell.length_c   1.000
_cell.angle_alpha   90.00
_cell.angle_beta   90.00
_cell.angle_gamma   90.00
#
_symmetry.space_group_name_H-M   'P 1'
#
loop_
_entity.id
_entity.type
_entity.pdbx_description
1 polymer ?
#
loop_
_entity_poly.entity_id
_entity_poly.type
_entity_poly.pdbx_seq_one_letter_code
_entity_poly.pdbx_strand_id
1 'polypeptide(L)'
;MLAAPVICASAVWVAAVAGCVSTIPGVPRVGGDRGPLSWGPDVAGAQLADVLLDVAQVNQIMGTSAMTVLRTYDQMPGDDGTYSDPTCAGAVFNTVEAAYKGSGYLATRSSDVSDGGGKHYVDQGVVAFGSGADARKFLAASQDSWRRCVGKHVTYNAKNDSPITWTIRAPVTAGGITATVVDQEAGDGYACAHGITAKSNVVIDVSACSNGMAEKGVTVASTIINAIAGKFPA
;
A
#
# COMPACT_ATOMS: atom_id res chain seq x y z
N MET A 1 -53.14 14.68 -75.02
CA MET A 1 -51.89 15.04 -74.35
C MET A 1 -51.68 14.12 -73.17
N LEU A 2 -50.89 13.04 -73.32
CA LEU A 2 -50.69 12.00 -72.38
C LEU A 2 -49.32 12.26 -71.68
N ALA A 3 -49.33 12.42 -70.35
CA ALA A 3 -48.13 12.52 -69.54
C ALA A 3 -47.78 11.13 -68.94
N ALA A 4 -46.59 10.66 -69.26
CA ALA A 4 -46.05 9.41 -68.71
C ALA A 4 -45.37 9.63 -67.37
N PRO A 5 -45.47 8.73 -66.43
CA PRO A 5 -44.79 8.82 -65.11
C PRO A 5 -43.36 8.25 -65.21
N VAL A 6 -42.41 9.01 -64.67
CA VAL A 6 -41.01 8.58 -64.47
C VAL A 6 -40.88 7.78 -63.19
N ILE A 7 -40.47 6.52 -63.28
CA ILE A 7 -40.17 5.66 -62.17
C ILE A 7 -38.68 5.83 -61.83
N CYS A 8 -38.38 6.43 -60.68
CA CYS A 8 -37.03 6.42 -60.12
C CYS A 8 -36.79 5.12 -59.33
N ALA A 9 -35.91 4.27 -59.83
CA ALA A 9 -35.41 3.09 -59.13
C ALA A 9 -34.26 3.49 -58.21
N SER A 10 -34.48 3.45 -56.91
CA SER A 10 -33.42 3.65 -55.90
C SER A 10 -32.62 2.37 -55.72
N ALA A 11 -31.38 2.37 -56.14
CA ALA A 11 -30.44 1.28 -55.87
C ALA A 11 -29.89 1.41 -54.44
N VAL A 12 -30.22 0.45 -53.57
CA VAL A 12 -29.63 0.32 -52.20
C VAL A 12 -28.30 -0.40 -52.33
N TRP A 13 -27.22 0.31 -52.08
CA TRP A 13 -25.89 -0.29 -51.94
C TRP A 13 -25.72 -0.84 -50.51
N VAL A 14 -25.64 -2.16 -50.36
CA VAL A 14 -25.24 -2.82 -49.14
C VAL A 14 -23.73 -2.90 -49.13
N ALA A 15 -23.07 -2.08 -48.28
CA ALA A 15 -21.65 -2.18 -48.03
C ALA A 15 -21.39 -3.36 -47.06
N ALA A 16 -20.84 -4.43 -47.57
CA ALA A 16 -20.33 -5.53 -46.77
C ALA A 16 -19.03 -5.09 -46.11
N VAL A 17 -19.04 -4.86 -44.79
CA VAL A 17 -17.84 -4.63 -43.99
C VAL A 17 -17.20 -6.00 -43.72
N ALA A 18 -16.15 -6.36 -44.43
CA ALA A 18 -15.30 -7.50 -44.16
C ALA A 18 -14.43 -7.16 -42.94
N GLY A 19 -14.86 -7.56 -41.73
CA GLY A 19 -14.03 -7.50 -40.54
C GLY A 19 -12.93 -8.57 -40.60
N CYS A 20 -11.65 -8.14 -40.62
CA CYS A 20 -10.52 -9.05 -40.48
C CYS A 20 -10.48 -9.54 -39.02
N VAL A 21 -10.85 -10.81 -38.81
CA VAL A 21 -10.65 -11.48 -37.51
C VAL A 21 -9.21 -11.98 -37.49
N SER A 22 -8.35 -11.31 -36.70
CA SER A 22 -7.01 -11.80 -36.42
C SER A 22 -7.11 -12.83 -35.27
N THR A 23 -7.01 -14.10 -35.59
CA THR A 23 -6.85 -15.17 -34.58
C THR A 23 -5.40 -15.18 -34.12
N ILE A 24 -5.14 -14.68 -32.89
CA ILE A 24 -3.86 -14.87 -32.20
C ILE A 24 -3.92 -16.24 -31.55
N PRO A 25 -3.00 -17.20 -31.84
CA PRO A 25 -2.93 -18.46 -31.15
C PRO A 25 -2.44 -18.22 -29.70
N GLY A 26 -3.36 -18.01 -28.80
CA GLY A 26 -3.09 -17.95 -27.35
C GLY A 26 -3.63 -19.22 -26.72
N VAL A 27 -2.80 -19.91 -25.92
CA VAL A 27 -3.26 -20.98 -25.05
C VAL A 27 -4.22 -20.33 -24.03
N PRO A 28 -5.49 -20.78 -23.92
CA PRO A 28 -6.39 -20.24 -22.92
C PRO A 28 -5.85 -20.63 -21.54
N ARG A 29 -5.30 -19.67 -20.81
CA ARG A 29 -5.11 -19.80 -19.36
C ARG A 29 -6.46 -19.60 -18.71
N VAL A 30 -6.87 -20.53 -17.87
CA VAL A 30 -7.99 -20.33 -16.96
C VAL A 30 -7.66 -19.07 -16.16
N GLY A 31 -8.37 -17.98 -16.46
CA GLY A 31 -8.26 -16.76 -15.70
C GLY A 31 -8.75 -17.05 -14.30
N GLY A 32 -7.83 -17.10 -13.33
CA GLY A 32 -8.24 -17.01 -11.94
C GLY A 32 -9.10 -15.77 -11.79
N ASP A 33 -10.14 -15.85 -10.96
CA ASP A 33 -11.14 -14.80 -10.71
C ASP A 33 -10.49 -13.42 -10.60
N ARG A 34 -10.42 -12.72 -11.74
CA ARG A 34 -10.09 -11.28 -11.75
C ARG A 34 -11.37 -10.58 -11.36
N GLY A 35 -11.53 -10.35 -10.05
CA GLY A 35 -12.55 -9.42 -9.59
C GLY A 35 -12.42 -8.08 -10.34
N PRO A 36 -13.46 -7.21 -10.34
CA PRO A 36 -13.56 -6.03 -11.21
C PRO A 36 -12.46 -4.96 -11.04
N LEU A 37 -11.42 -5.21 -10.26
CA LEU A 37 -10.29 -4.33 -9.97
C LEU A 37 -8.95 -5.10 -10.12
N SER A 38 -8.64 -5.61 -11.32
CA SER A 38 -7.26 -6.03 -11.62
C SER A 38 -6.41 -4.77 -11.83
N TRP A 39 -5.71 -4.38 -10.80
CA TRP A 39 -4.84 -3.19 -10.79
C TRP A 39 -3.44 -3.56 -11.31
N GLY A 40 -3.29 -3.66 -12.62
CA GLY A 40 -2.00 -3.91 -13.26
C GLY A 40 -1.49 -5.36 -13.13
N PRO A 41 -0.35 -5.68 -13.76
CA PRO A 41 0.31 -6.99 -13.67
C PRO A 41 0.85 -7.26 -12.26
N ASP A 42 1.01 -8.55 -11.92
CA ASP A 42 1.64 -8.95 -10.66
C ASP A 42 3.11 -8.49 -10.63
N VAL A 43 3.54 -7.99 -9.48
CA VAL A 43 4.91 -7.52 -9.24
C VAL A 43 5.72 -8.69 -8.69
N ALA A 44 6.85 -8.98 -9.33
CA ALA A 44 7.78 -9.99 -8.83
C ALA A 44 8.58 -9.45 -7.62
N GLY A 45 8.95 -10.34 -6.70
CA GLY A 45 9.72 -9.94 -5.50
C GLY A 45 11.00 -9.15 -5.81
N ALA A 46 11.67 -9.44 -6.92
CA ALA A 46 12.86 -8.70 -7.36
C ALA A 46 12.59 -7.23 -7.74
N GLN A 47 11.36 -6.86 -8.07
CA GLN A 47 10.96 -5.51 -8.46
C GLN A 47 10.53 -4.64 -7.26
N LEU A 48 10.42 -5.22 -6.06
CA LEU A 48 9.93 -4.49 -4.89
C LEU A 48 10.85 -3.34 -4.47
N ALA A 49 12.15 -3.43 -4.72
CA ALA A 49 13.09 -2.35 -4.39
C ALA A 49 12.84 -1.09 -5.25
N ASP A 50 12.41 -1.26 -6.50
CA ASP A 50 12.27 -0.18 -7.47
C ASP A 50 11.05 0.70 -7.20
N VAL A 51 10.07 0.19 -6.43
CA VAL A 51 8.86 0.94 -6.11
C VAL A 51 8.98 1.77 -4.82
N LEU A 52 10.00 1.53 -3.98
CA LEU A 52 10.25 2.37 -2.81
C LEU A 52 10.63 3.80 -3.23
N LEU A 53 10.31 4.77 -2.38
CA LEU A 53 10.73 6.16 -2.59
C LEU A 53 12.21 6.32 -2.26
N ASP A 54 12.89 7.15 -3.04
CA ASP A 54 14.24 7.59 -2.68
C ASP A 54 14.20 8.63 -1.54
N VAL A 55 15.37 8.92 -0.97
CA VAL A 55 15.52 9.86 0.16
C VAL A 55 15.03 11.27 -0.19
N ALA A 56 15.22 11.73 -1.43
CA ALA A 56 14.80 13.06 -1.84
C ALA A 56 13.27 13.18 -1.85
N GLN A 57 12.59 12.14 -2.35
CA GLN A 57 11.12 12.05 -2.35
C GLN A 57 10.57 11.99 -0.92
N VAL A 58 11.18 11.18 -0.03
CA VAL A 58 10.78 11.10 1.38
C VAL A 58 10.99 12.46 2.07
N ASN A 59 12.14 13.09 1.90
CA ASN A 59 12.43 14.41 2.45
C ASN A 59 11.41 15.46 2.00
N GLN A 60 11.06 15.47 0.71
CA GLN A 60 10.05 16.39 0.17
C GLN A 60 8.68 16.20 0.84
N ILE A 61 8.23 14.95 1.01
CA ILE A 61 6.93 14.65 1.64
C ILE A 61 6.94 15.03 3.12
N MET A 62 8.05 14.77 3.82
CA MET A 62 8.19 15.07 5.24
C MET A 62 8.48 16.55 5.52
N GLY A 63 8.79 17.36 4.49
CA GLY A 63 9.08 18.78 4.62
C GLY A 63 10.44 19.07 5.28
N THR A 64 11.43 18.21 5.04
CA THR A 64 12.80 18.33 5.57
C THR A 64 13.82 18.01 4.49
N SER A 65 15.10 18.23 4.76
CA SER A 65 16.23 17.84 3.91
C SER A 65 17.27 17.01 4.67
N ALA A 66 16.97 16.69 5.94
CA ALA A 66 17.96 16.11 6.85
C ALA A 66 17.92 14.57 6.95
N MET A 67 16.88 13.94 6.38
CA MET A 67 16.74 12.48 6.47
C MET A 67 17.67 11.76 5.51
N THR A 68 18.20 10.63 5.95
CA THR A 68 19.05 9.70 5.20
C THR A 68 18.55 8.27 5.40
N VAL A 69 18.94 7.35 4.52
CA VAL A 69 18.64 5.92 4.72
C VAL A 69 19.40 5.44 5.95
N LEU A 70 18.65 4.92 6.90
CA LEU A 70 19.20 4.29 8.09
C LEU A 70 19.46 2.80 7.84
N ARG A 71 18.47 2.10 7.27
CA ARG A 71 18.52 0.65 6.98
C ARG A 71 17.64 0.30 5.81
N THR A 72 17.94 -0.83 5.17
CA THR A 72 17.07 -1.49 4.20
C THR A 72 16.97 -2.97 4.53
N TYR A 73 15.80 -3.56 4.25
CA TYR A 73 15.54 -4.97 4.54
C TYR A 73 14.96 -5.64 3.29
N ASP A 74 15.39 -6.88 3.05
CA ASP A 74 14.84 -7.81 2.05
C ASP A 74 14.13 -9.01 2.69
N GLN A 75 14.06 -9.01 4.01
CA GLN A 75 13.30 -9.95 4.83
C GLN A 75 12.46 -9.17 5.83
N MET A 76 11.36 -9.77 6.29
CA MET A 76 10.55 -9.16 7.34
C MET A 76 11.42 -8.99 8.59
N PRO A 77 11.55 -7.76 9.14
CA PRO A 77 12.28 -7.56 10.37
C PRO A 77 11.69 -8.44 11.47
N GLY A 78 12.55 -9.19 12.13
CA GLY A 78 12.19 -9.95 13.32
C GLY A 78 11.88 -9.00 14.49
N ASP A 79 11.10 -9.49 15.45
CA ASP A 79 10.81 -8.74 16.64
C ASP A 79 12.01 -8.84 17.61
N ASP A 80 12.87 -7.81 17.64
CA ASP A 80 13.95 -7.69 18.62
C ASP A 80 13.43 -7.32 20.03
N GLY A 81 12.13 -7.51 20.27
CA GLY A 81 11.45 -7.19 21.52
C GLY A 81 10.11 -7.91 21.66
N THR A 82 9.31 -7.44 22.59
CA THR A 82 7.97 -8.00 22.85
C THR A 82 6.93 -6.89 22.91
N TYR A 83 5.70 -7.23 22.52
CA TYR A 83 4.56 -6.33 22.61
C TYR A 83 3.68 -6.70 23.79
N SER A 84 3.16 -5.70 24.50
CA SER A 84 2.16 -5.94 25.58
C SER A 84 0.85 -6.53 25.02
N ASP A 85 0.50 -6.20 23.77
CA ASP A 85 -0.60 -6.82 23.00
C ASP A 85 -0.10 -7.12 21.58
N PRO A 86 0.41 -8.34 21.32
CA PRO A 86 0.90 -8.73 19.99
C PRO A 86 -0.17 -8.66 18.89
N THR A 87 -1.46 -8.78 19.25
CA THR A 87 -2.56 -8.71 18.27
C THR A 87 -2.75 -7.31 17.70
N CYS A 88 -2.21 -6.29 18.36
CA CYS A 88 -2.25 -4.89 17.93
C CYS A 88 -0.90 -4.37 17.42
N ALA A 89 0.15 -5.20 17.40
CA ALA A 89 1.46 -4.81 16.88
C ALA A 89 1.38 -4.22 15.46
N GLY A 90 0.61 -4.86 14.57
CA GLY A 90 0.43 -4.39 13.19
C GLY A 90 -0.44 -3.14 13.03
N ALA A 91 -1.04 -2.60 14.10
CA ALA A 91 -1.66 -1.28 14.07
C ALA A 91 -0.67 -0.18 14.47
N VAL A 92 0.41 -0.53 15.17
CA VAL A 92 1.45 0.41 15.64
C VAL A 92 2.62 0.46 14.68
N PHE A 93 3.10 -0.71 14.24
CA PHE A 93 4.29 -0.85 13.40
C PHE A 93 3.94 -1.48 12.06
N ASN A 94 4.49 -0.92 10.98
CA ASN A 94 4.40 -1.49 9.65
C ASN A 94 5.43 -2.61 9.44
N THR A 95 5.19 -3.49 8.47
CA THR A 95 6.12 -4.54 8.01
C THR A 95 6.84 -5.31 9.12
N VAL A 96 6.12 -5.68 10.18
CA VAL A 96 6.67 -6.45 11.31
C VAL A 96 6.22 -7.91 11.29
N GLU A 97 7.10 -8.81 11.73
CA GLU A 97 6.82 -10.26 11.75
C GLU A 97 5.53 -10.58 12.53
N ALA A 98 5.27 -9.91 13.66
CA ALA A 98 4.06 -10.12 14.46
C ALA A 98 2.76 -9.92 13.66
N ALA A 99 2.75 -9.01 12.67
CA ALA A 99 1.59 -8.73 11.83
C ALA A 99 1.49 -9.68 10.62
N TYR A 100 2.63 -10.09 10.06
CA TYR A 100 2.67 -10.82 8.80
C TYR A 100 2.86 -12.34 8.95
N LYS A 101 3.20 -12.83 10.13
CA LYS A 101 3.39 -14.25 10.40
C LYS A 101 2.16 -15.07 10.02
N GLY A 102 2.36 -16.08 9.17
CA GLY A 102 1.29 -16.96 8.69
C GLY A 102 0.37 -16.33 7.63
N SER A 103 0.65 -15.11 7.14
CA SER A 103 -0.13 -14.45 6.09
C SER A 103 0.07 -15.05 4.70
N GLY A 104 1.16 -15.80 4.49
CA GLY A 104 1.52 -16.37 3.20
C GLY A 104 2.20 -15.38 2.25
N TYR A 105 2.77 -14.28 2.75
CA TYR A 105 3.58 -13.39 1.92
C TYR A 105 4.80 -14.13 1.35
N LEU A 106 5.27 -13.69 0.19
CA LEU A 106 6.34 -14.35 -0.56
C LEU A 106 7.66 -13.57 -0.50
N ALA A 107 7.59 -12.26 -0.48
CA ALA A 107 8.76 -11.38 -0.45
C ALA A 107 8.40 -10.04 0.20
N THR A 108 9.39 -9.38 0.78
CA THR A 108 9.25 -8.02 1.30
C THR A 108 10.44 -7.18 0.92
N ARG A 109 10.25 -5.88 0.87
CA ARG A 109 11.29 -4.87 0.82
C ARG A 109 10.89 -3.70 1.66
N SER A 110 11.77 -3.25 2.55
CA SER A 110 11.53 -2.03 3.32
C SER A 110 12.78 -1.17 3.47
N SER A 111 12.56 0.08 3.84
CA SER A 111 13.61 1.07 4.03
C SER A 111 13.23 2.03 5.15
N ASP A 112 14.09 2.10 6.15
CA ASP A 112 14.05 3.08 7.21
C ASP A 112 14.82 4.33 6.79
N VAL A 113 14.17 5.48 6.89
CA VAL A 113 14.77 6.79 6.60
C VAL A 113 14.59 7.69 7.82
N SER A 114 15.66 8.30 8.31
CA SER A 114 15.64 9.13 9.52
C SER A 114 16.61 10.31 9.42
N ASP A 115 16.35 11.37 10.18
CA ASP A 115 17.25 12.52 10.32
C ASP A 115 18.35 12.34 11.38
N GLY A 116 18.47 11.12 11.94
CA GLY A 116 19.47 10.79 12.95
C GLY A 116 19.24 11.40 14.32
N GLY A 117 18.37 12.40 14.44
CA GLY A 117 17.99 13.05 15.69
C GLY A 117 16.64 12.61 16.22
N GLY A 118 15.97 11.69 15.55
CA GLY A 118 14.66 11.17 15.92
C GLY A 118 13.48 12.13 15.71
N LYS A 119 13.72 13.30 15.08
CA LYS A 119 12.63 14.25 14.80
C LYS A 119 11.71 13.81 13.69
N HIS A 120 12.29 13.13 12.69
CA HIS A 120 11.58 12.57 11.55
C HIS A 120 12.03 11.13 11.34
N TYR A 121 11.06 10.25 11.13
CA TYR A 121 11.30 8.87 10.78
C TYR A 121 10.25 8.41 9.78
N VAL A 122 10.65 7.66 8.77
CA VAL A 122 9.77 6.99 7.82
C VAL A 122 10.26 5.57 7.63
N ASP A 123 9.41 4.60 7.86
CA ASP A 123 9.57 3.24 7.37
C ASP A 123 8.56 3.02 6.25
N GLN A 124 9.08 2.70 5.08
CA GLN A 124 8.29 2.33 3.91
C GLN A 124 8.53 0.87 3.57
N GLY A 125 7.43 0.11 3.52
CA GLY A 125 7.48 -1.30 3.21
C GLY A 125 6.52 -1.69 2.10
N VAL A 126 6.93 -2.69 1.31
CA VAL A 126 6.14 -3.35 0.29
C VAL A 126 6.26 -4.85 0.43
N VAL A 127 5.13 -5.54 0.41
CA VAL A 127 5.05 -6.98 0.71
C VAL A 127 4.27 -7.69 -0.40
N ALA A 128 4.93 -8.58 -1.12
CA ALA A 128 4.34 -9.34 -2.23
C ALA A 128 3.67 -10.62 -1.74
N PHE A 129 2.51 -10.90 -2.30
CA PHE A 129 1.71 -12.10 -2.10
C PHE A 129 1.62 -12.92 -3.39
N GLY A 130 1.11 -14.14 -3.30
CA GLY A 130 0.93 -15.02 -4.44
C GLY A 130 -0.10 -14.52 -5.46
N SER A 131 -1.02 -13.65 -5.04
CA SER A 131 -2.03 -13.04 -5.90
C SER A 131 -2.55 -11.73 -5.32
N GLY A 132 -3.19 -10.91 -6.17
CA GLY A 132 -3.91 -9.73 -5.71
C GLY A 132 -5.09 -10.05 -4.78
N ALA A 133 -5.66 -11.25 -4.87
CA ALA A 133 -6.69 -11.70 -3.93
C ALA A 133 -6.11 -11.91 -2.52
N ASP A 134 -4.93 -12.50 -2.42
CA ASP A 134 -4.25 -12.73 -1.14
C ASP A 134 -3.82 -11.40 -0.49
N ALA A 135 -3.27 -10.46 -1.27
CA ALA A 135 -2.92 -9.13 -0.79
C ALA A 135 -4.15 -8.39 -0.23
N ARG A 136 -5.30 -8.43 -0.94
CA ARG A 136 -6.55 -7.81 -0.45
C ARG A 136 -7.11 -8.53 0.78
N LYS A 137 -7.00 -9.85 0.85
CA LYS A 137 -7.42 -10.62 2.03
C LYS A 137 -6.60 -10.20 3.26
N PHE A 138 -5.29 -10.07 3.11
CA PHE A 138 -4.42 -9.56 4.17
C PHE A 138 -4.81 -8.14 4.58
N LEU A 139 -5.00 -7.22 3.61
CA LEU A 139 -5.43 -5.85 3.87
C LEU A 139 -6.73 -5.82 4.69
N ALA A 140 -7.75 -6.59 4.30
CA ALA A 140 -9.03 -6.65 5.01
C ALA A 140 -8.86 -7.13 6.45
N ALA A 141 -8.05 -8.18 6.67
CA ALA A 141 -7.75 -8.69 8.00
C ALA A 141 -7.02 -7.67 8.87
N SER A 142 -6.06 -6.92 8.28
CA SER A 142 -5.35 -5.82 8.95
C SER A 142 -6.29 -4.70 9.36
N GLN A 143 -7.18 -4.26 8.46
CA GLN A 143 -8.19 -3.24 8.75
C GLN A 143 -9.11 -3.65 9.90
N ASP A 144 -9.55 -4.91 9.92
CA ASP A 144 -10.37 -5.46 11.02
C ASP A 144 -9.60 -5.48 12.33
N SER A 145 -8.32 -5.87 12.30
CA SER A 145 -7.45 -5.85 13.47
C SER A 145 -7.27 -4.43 14.01
N TRP A 146 -6.95 -3.46 13.15
CA TRP A 146 -6.76 -2.07 13.57
C TRP A 146 -8.00 -1.48 14.26
N ARG A 147 -9.20 -1.78 13.72
CA ARG A 147 -10.46 -1.34 14.34
C ARG A 147 -10.65 -1.90 15.76
N ARG A 148 -10.23 -3.14 16.02
CA ARG A 148 -10.29 -3.75 17.37
C ARG A 148 -9.25 -3.18 18.34
N CYS A 149 -8.22 -2.54 17.80
CA CYS A 149 -7.12 -1.97 18.59
C CYS A 149 -7.31 -0.50 18.95
N VAL A 150 -8.40 0.15 18.48
CA VAL A 150 -8.66 1.56 18.78
C VAL A 150 -8.73 1.83 20.27
N GLY A 151 -8.01 2.85 20.73
CA GLY A 151 -7.94 3.27 22.13
C GLY A 151 -7.06 2.39 23.02
N LYS A 152 -6.46 1.33 22.47
CA LYS A 152 -5.54 0.49 23.23
C LYS A 152 -4.16 1.17 23.36
N HIS A 153 -3.49 0.84 24.48
CA HIS A 153 -2.12 1.19 24.77
C HIS A 153 -1.24 -0.03 24.49
N VAL A 154 -0.34 0.08 23.55
CA VAL A 154 0.58 -1.00 23.17
C VAL A 154 1.99 -0.60 23.52
N THR A 155 2.62 -1.32 24.45
CA THR A 155 4.01 -1.13 24.82
C THR A 155 4.88 -2.08 24.00
N TYR A 156 5.87 -1.53 23.34
CA TYR A 156 6.96 -2.28 22.75
C TYR A 156 8.16 -2.27 23.69
N ASN A 157 8.60 -3.44 24.10
CA ASN A 157 9.76 -3.64 24.97
C ASN A 157 10.91 -4.13 24.09
N ALA A 158 11.72 -3.20 23.57
CA ALA A 158 12.93 -3.53 22.85
C ALA A 158 13.96 -4.18 23.78
N LYS A 159 14.77 -5.10 23.24
CA LYS A 159 15.71 -5.90 24.04
C LYS A 159 16.75 -5.08 24.80
N ASN A 160 17.19 -3.96 24.20
CA ASN A 160 18.30 -3.15 24.74
C ASN A 160 17.94 -1.66 24.82
N ASP A 161 16.64 -1.33 24.89
CA ASP A 161 16.17 0.05 24.91
C ASP A 161 15.03 0.22 25.93
N SER A 162 14.68 1.46 26.23
CA SER A 162 13.56 1.74 27.12
C SER A 162 12.23 1.37 26.44
N PRO A 163 11.25 0.85 27.21
CA PRO A 163 9.93 0.57 26.66
C PRO A 163 9.28 1.82 26.10
N ILE A 164 8.62 1.68 24.96
CA ILE A 164 7.84 2.76 24.33
C ILE A 164 6.39 2.33 24.26
N THR A 165 5.48 3.17 24.74
CA THR A 165 4.03 2.93 24.68
C THR A 165 3.37 3.84 23.66
N TRP A 166 2.47 3.25 22.87
CA TRP A 166 1.70 3.92 21.84
C TRP A 166 0.21 3.79 22.09
N THR A 167 -0.54 4.88 21.92
CA THR A 167 -2.01 4.89 21.95
C THR A 167 -2.54 4.93 20.53
N ILE A 168 -3.41 3.98 20.16
CA ILE A 168 -3.91 3.80 18.79
C ILE A 168 -5.19 4.61 18.59
N ARG A 169 -5.21 5.51 17.61
CA ARG A 169 -6.41 6.26 17.18
C ARG A 169 -7.28 5.44 16.24
N ALA A 170 -8.52 5.89 16.04
CA ALA A 170 -9.42 5.29 15.07
C ALA A 170 -8.87 5.42 13.63
N PRO A 171 -8.81 4.32 12.85
CA PRO A 171 -8.37 4.38 11.47
C PRO A 171 -9.40 5.07 10.58
N VAL A 172 -8.92 5.75 9.55
CA VAL A 172 -9.70 6.35 8.48
C VAL A 172 -9.41 5.61 7.17
N THR A 173 -10.44 5.30 6.40
CA THR A 173 -10.27 4.68 5.07
C THR A 173 -10.80 5.64 4.01
N ALA A 174 -9.95 6.02 3.07
CA ALA A 174 -10.28 6.86 1.93
C ALA A 174 -9.46 6.48 0.71
N GLY A 175 -10.07 6.44 -0.48
CA GLY A 175 -9.40 6.10 -1.73
C GLY A 175 -8.71 4.72 -1.74
N GLY A 176 -9.22 3.75 -0.96
CA GLY A 176 -8.61 2.42 -0.83
C GLY A 176 -7.43 2.35 0.15
N ILE A 177 -7.02 3.46 0.74
CA ILE A 177 -5.97 3.53 1.76
C ILE A 177 -6.63 3.59 3.13
N THR A 178 -6.16 2.76 4.06
CA THR A 178 -6.50 2.86 5.48
C THR A 178 -5.30 3.42 6.21
N ALA A 179 -5.52 4.46 7.02
CA ALA A 179 -4.47 5.07 7.84
C ALA A 179 -4.98 5.33 9.26
N THR A 180 -4.09 5.17 10.22
CA THR A 180 -4.30 5.54 11.62
C THR A 180 -3.16 6.41 12.11
N VAL A 181 -3.35 7.07 13.24
CA VAL A 181 -2.28 7.72 13.97
C VAL A 181 -2.10 7.01 15.29
N VAL A 182 -0.85 6.81 15.68
CA VAL A 182 -0.47 6.29 16.99
C VAL A 182 0.34 7.35 17.71
N ASP A 183 -0.11 7.70 18.91
CA ASP A 183 0.55 8.71 19.75
C ASP A 183 1.54 8.04 20.67
N GLN A 184 2.78 8.51 20.68
CA GLN A 184 3.77 8.07 21.67
C GLN A 184 3.45 8.67 23.02
N GLU A 185 3.26 7.84 24.05
CA GLU A 185 3.10 8.32 25.42
C GLU A 185 4.41 8.92 25.94
N ALA A 186 4.29 10.04 26.65
CA ALA A 186 5.44 10.82 27.09
C ALA A 186 6.41 11.26 25.97
N GLY A 187 5.94 11.33 24.72
CA GLY A 187 6.72 11.70 23.53
C GLY A 187 6.64 13.18 23.17
N ASP A 188 6.14 14.07 24.03
CA ASP A 188 6.03 15.52 23.79
C ASP A 188 5.37 15.87 22.44
N GLY A 189 4.28 15.15 22.10
CA GLY A 189 3.54 15.31 20.84
C GLY A 189 4.15 14.55 19.66
N TYR A 190 5.11 13.67 19.88
CA TYR A 190 5.60 12.76 18.84
C TYR A 190 4.54 11.70 18.54
N ALA A 191 4.25 11.52 17.28
CA ALA A 191 3.28 10.54 16.82
C ALA A 191 3.72 9.93 15.50
N CYS A 192 3.20 8.76 15.17
CA CYS A 192 3.39 8.11 13.88
C CYS A 192 2.05 7.97 13.15
N ALA A 193 2.06 8.24 11.86
CA ALA A 193 0.97 7.87 10.99
C ALA A 193 1.30 6.55 10.33
N HIS A 194 0.45 5.56 10.52
CA HIS A 194 0.56 4.25 9.90
C HIS A 194 -0.49 4.13 8.80
N GLY A 195 -0.07 3.78 7.58
CA GLY A 195 -0.95 3.64 6.42
C GLY A 195 -0.74 2.33 5.69
N ILE A 196 -1.83 1.72 5.20
CA ILE A 196 -1.79 0.44 4.48
C ILE A 196 -2.77 0.45 3.31
N THR A 197 -2.37 -0.18 2.20
CA THR A 197 -3.22 -0.46 1.04
C THR A 197 -2.74 -1.71 0.31
N ALA A 198 -3.53 -2.18 -0.67
CA ALA A 198 -3.10 -3.25 -1.58
C ALA A 198 -3.21 -2.75 -3.03
N LYS A 199 -2.15 -2.94 -3.81
CA LYS A 199 -2.12 -2.71 -5.26
C LYS A 199 -1.53 -3.92 -5.96
N SER A 200 -2.24 -4.45 -6.98
CA SER A 200 -1.89 -5.73 -7.59
C SER A 200 -1.77 -6.83 -6.53
N ASN A 201 -0.69 -7.59 -6.52
CA ASN A 201 -0.38 -8.62 -5.52
C ASN A 201 0.49 -8.10 -4.36
N VAL A 202 0.60 -6.78 -4.19
CA VAL A 202 1.48 -6.15 -3.19
C VAL A 202 0.67 -5.37 -2.17
N VAL A 203 0.98 -5.54 -0.90
CA VAL A 203 0.58 -4.64 0.18
C VAL A 203 1.66 -3.57 0.33
N ILE A 204 1.25 -2.31 0.34
CA ILE A 204 2.08 -1.15 0.67
C ILE A 204 1.75 -0.78 2.10
N ASP A 205 2.75 -0.77 2.96
CA ASP A 205 2.62 -0.65 4.41
C ASP A 205 3.68 0.32 4.92
N VAL A 206 3.27 1.50 5.40
CA VAL A 206 4.19 2.60 5.69
C VAL A 206 3.91 3.22 7.06
N SER A 207 4.96 3.68 7.72
CA SER A 207 4.88 4.49 8.92
C SER A 207 5.68 5.78 8.73
N ALA A 208 5.13 6.92 9.18
CA ALA A 208 5.80 8.22 9.14
C ALA A 208 5.61 8.92 10.48
N CYS A 209 6.70 9.29 11.11
CA CYS A 209 6.71 9.80 12.48
C CYS A 209 7.37 11.19 12.57
N SER A 210 6.77 12.07 13.32
CA SER A 210 7.35 13.36 13.75
C SER A 210 6.47 14.02 14.81
N ASN A 211 6.95 15.08 15.43
CA ASN A 211 6.07 16.00 16.15
C ASN A 211 5.04 16.61 15.19
N GLY A 212 3.80 16.81 15.65
CA GLY A 212 2.69 17.32 14.84
C GLY A 212 2.12 16.33 13.83
N MET A 213 2.49 15.05 13.88
CA MET A 213 1.92 14.03 13.01
C MET A 213 0.46 13.73 13.38
N ALA A 214 0.06 14.06 14.60
CA ALA A 214 -1.30 13.89 15.10
C ALA A 214 -2.38 14.57 14.22
N GLU A 215 -2.06 15.71 13.60
CA GLU A 215 -2.98 16.51 12.79
C GLU A 215 -2.88 16.18 11.28
N LYS A 216 -1.68 15.91 10.79
CA LYS A 216 -1.41 15.75 9.35
C LYS A 216 -1.13 14.30 8.91
N GLY A 217 -1.01 13.38 9.86
CA GLY A 217 -0.44 12.05 9.63
C GLY A 217 -1.19 11.24 8.57
N VAL A 218 -2.53 11.23 8.61
CA VAL A 218 -3.33 10.51 7.61
C VAL A 218 -3.00 10.99 6.18
N THR A 219 -2.83 12.30 5.99
CA THR A 219 -2.45 12.88 4.69
C THR A 219 -1.03 12.49 4.31
N VAL A 220 -0.08 12.53 5.25
CA VAL A 220 1.33 12.17 5.01
C VAL A 220 1.44 10.69 4.61
N ALA A 221 0.86 9.77 5.39
CA ALA A 221 0.87 8.34 5.07
C ALA A 221 0.23 8.05 3.70
N SER A 222 -0.92 8.69 3.40
CA SER A 222 -1.58 8.54 2.10
C SER A 222 -0.74 9.10 0.95
N THR A 223 0.01 10.18 1.17
CA THR A 223 0.90 10.75 0.15
C THR A 223 2.05 9.80 -0.17
N ILE A 224 2.69 9.21 0.85
CA ILE A 224 3.75 8.20 0.67
C ILE A 224 3.21 7.00 -0.09
N ILE A 225 2.07 6.44 0.34
CA ILE A 225 1.43 5.28 -0.30
C ILE A 225 1.12 5.57 -1.78
N ASN A 226 0.51 6.72 -2.09
CA ASN A 226 0.19 7.09 -3.47
C ASN A 226 1.43 7.26 -4.34
N ALA A 227 2.51 7.83 -3.79
CA ALA A 227 3.77 7.98 -4.49
C ALA A 227 4.43 6.62 -4.78
N ILE A 228 4.43 5.68 -3.83
CA ILE A 228 4.87 4.29 -4.04
C ILE A 228 3.97 3.61 -5.07
N ALA A 229 2.65 3.70 -4.91
CA ALA A 229 1.69 3.09 -5.83
C ALA A 229 1.81 3.59 -7.27
N GLY A 230 2.22 4.84 -7.44
CA GLY A 230 2.49 5.44 -8.77
C GLY A 230 3.68 4.84 -9.51
N LYS A 231 4.59 4.15 -8.81
CA LYS A 231 5.76 3.47 -9.42
C LYS A 231 5.46 2.05 -9.90
N PHE A 232 4.28 1.51 -9.59
CA PHE A 232 3.88 0.19 -10.07
C PHE A 232 3.61 0.22 -11.57
N PRO A 233 3.93 -0.86 -12.31
CA PRO A 233 3.62 -0.95 -13.71
C PRO A 233 2.10 -0.83 -13.96
N ALA A 234 1.76 -0.17 -15.07
CA ALA A 234 0.38 0.05 -15.50
C ALA A 234 -0.26 -1.22 -16.07
#